data_d2a5738150d6a8a322f8c8a389866757
#
_entry.id   d2a5738150d6a8a322f8c8a389866757
#
_cell.length_a   1.000
_cell.length_b   1.000
_cell.length_c   1.000
_cell.angle_alpha   90.00
_cell.angle_beta   90.00
_cell.angle_gamma   90.00
#
_symmetry.space_group_name_H-M   'P 1'
#
loop_
_entity.id
_entity.type
_entity.pdbx_description
1 polymer ?
#
loop_
_entity_poly.entity_id
_entity_poly.type
_entity_poly.pdbx_seq_one_letter_code
_entity_poly.pdbx_strand_id
1 'polypeptide(L)'
;QRSLRFRSNNTASLTRTPSSASNRKTFTHSVWVKRAKLGAATILAADNNSGSNYGSFFFESSTDRLQFNSIVSGSQSIVAYTSSVFRDVTAWYHIVLVVDTTQATNSNGLKIYVNGTQQTITFSSYNQNADTSYNNNVEQLIGKLQSGSEKFDGYMTEVNFIDGQALDSTYFGFTDSQTGIWMPKRYEGTYGTNGFYLKFADNSGTS
;
A
#
# COMPACT_ATOMS: atom_id res chain seq x y z
N GLN A 1 -4.32 20.78 1.87
CA GLN A 1 -4.10 19.36 2.16
C GLN A 1 -2.82 19.21 2.97
N ARG A 2 -2.81 18.37 4.00
CA ARG A 2 -1.66 18.15 4.88
C ARG A 2 -1.08 16.76 4.64
N SER A 3 0.20 16.57 4.99
CA SER A 3 0.89 15.27 4.88
C SER A 3 1.64 14.96 6.18
N LEU A 4 1.81 13.68 6.47
CA LEU A 4 2.68 13.23 7.54
C LEU A 4 4.08 13.00 7.01
N ARG A 5 5.09 13.54 7.74
CA ARG A 5 6.51 13.31 7.45
C ARG A 5 7.00 12.06 8.19
N PHE A 6 7.47 11.10 7.42
CA PHE A 6 8.21 9.93 7.92
C PHE A 6 9.71 10.19 7.82
N ARG A 7 10.46 9.83 8.85
CA ARG A 7 11.92 9.94 8.88
C ARG A 7 12.53 8.57 9.16
N SER A 8 13.37 8.09 8.24
CA SER A 8 13.99 6.77 8.37
C SER A 8 14.99 6.67 9.54
N ASN A 9 15.57 7.80 9.98
CA ASN A 9 16.47 7.83 11.15
C ASN A 9 15.72 7.63 12.48
N ASN A 10 14.43 8.02 12.51
CA ASN A 10 13.53 7.79 13.64
C ASN A 10 12.65 6.62 13.28
N THR A 11 12.14 5.89 14.25
CA THR A 11 11.21 4.78 14.00
C THR A 11 9.78 5.25 13.66
N ALA A 12 9.66 6.37 12.94
CA ALA A 12 8.37 6.94 12.58
C ALA A 12 7.55 5.96 11.72
N SER A 13 6.46 5.48 12.28
CA SER A 13 5.53 4.57 11.62
C SER A 13 4.15 4.71 12.26
N LEU A 14 3.13 4.29 11.55
CA LEU A 14 1.80 4.12 12.11
C LEU A 14 1.51 2.64 12.23
N THR A 15 0.89 2.24 13.32
CA THR A 15 0.56 0.84 13.58
C THR A 15 -0.88 0.69 14.05
N ARG A 16 -1.48 -0.43 13.70
CA ARG A 16 -2.81 -0.83 14.15
C ARG A 16 -2.91 -2.35 14.12
N THR A 17 -3.53 -2.93 15.11
CA THR A 17 -3.93 -4.34 15.08
C THR A 17 -5.47 -4.42 15.05
N PRO A 18 -6.08 -4.94 13.97
CA PRO A 18 -7.51 -5.20 13.94
C PRO A 18 -7.94 -6.15 15.06
N SER A 19 -9.09 -5.90 15.68
CA SER A 19 -9.61 -6.77 16.75
C SER A 19 -10.05 -8.14 16.25
N SER A 20 -10.41 -8.25 14.96
CA SER A 20 -10.81 -9.50 14.31
C SER A 20 -10.40 -9.48 12.83
N ALA A 21 -10.22 -10.66 12.27
CA ALA A 21 -10.03 -10.81 10.83
C ALA A 21 -11.31 -10.44 10.05
N SER A 22 -11.14 -9.91 8.85
CA SER A 22 -12.21 -9.65 7.90
C SER A 22 -11.86 -10.21 6.52
N ASN A 23 -12.08 -9.47 5.42
CA ASN A 23 -11.78 -9.97 4.09
C ASN A 23 -10.27 -9.92 3.81
N ARG A 24 -9.59 -11.07 3.93
CA ARG A 24 -8.16 -11.22 3.70
C ARG A 24 -7.79 -11.42 2.23
N LYS A 25 -8.79 -11.58 1.36
CA LYS A 25 -8.60 -11.90 -0.07
C LYS A 25 -8.82 -10.70 -0.96
N THR A 26 -9.65 -9.74 -0.53
CA THR A 26 -10.03 -8.59 -1.34
C THR A 26 -9.86 -7.31 -0.54
N PHE A 27 -9.06 -6.37 -1.06
CA PHE A 27 -8.87 -5.04 -0.47
C PHE A 27 -8.24 -4.07 -1.46
N THR A 28 -8.35 -2.78 -1.16
CA THR A 28 -7.67 -1.71 -1.90
C THR A 28 -6.91 -0.83 -0.92
N HIS A 29 -5.67 -0.49 -1.25
CA HIS A 29 -4.88 0.51 -0.54
C HIS A 29 -4.52 1.65 -1.49
N SER A 30 -4.88 2.87 -1.11
CA SER A 30 -4.58 4.09 -1.88
C SER A 30 -3.82 5.08 -1.01
N VAL A 31 -2.76 5.65 -1.53
CA VAL A 31 -1.92 6.62 -0.82
C VAL A 31 -1.21 7.56 -1.78
N TRP A 32 -1.06 8.83 -1.38
CA TRP A 32 -0.14 9.75 -2.01
C TRP A 32 1.18 9.75 -1.25
N VAL A 33 2.28 9.51 -1.96
CA VAL A 33 3.62 9.48 -1.39
C VAL A 33 4.56 10.43 -2.12
N LYS A 34 5.46 11.07 -1.38
CA LYS A 34 6.63 11.76 -1.91
C LYS A 34 7.84 11.20 -1.19
N ARG A 35 8.74 10.57 -1.94
CA ARG A 35 9.96 10.00 -1.39
C ARG A 35 10.97 11.11 -1.10
N ALA A 36 11.76 10.99 -0.04
CA ALA A 36 12.91 11.84 0.22
C ALA A 36 14.23 11.09 0.01
N LYS A 37 14.17 9.76 -0.15
CA LYS A 37 15.32 8.88 -0.35
C LYS A 37 14.94 7.73 -1.28
N LEU A 38 15.87 7.28 -2.11
CA LEU A 38 15.76 6.07 -2.94
C LEU A 38 16.11 4.82 -2.11
N GLY A 39 15.83 3.64 -2.69
CA GLY A 39 16.06 2.34 -2.08
C GLY A 39 14.85 1.82 -1.32
N ALA A 40 15.04 0.77 -0.53
CA ALA A 40 13.96 0.08 0.17
C ALA A 40 13.14 1.02 1.06
N ALA A 41 11.82 1.05 0.83
CA ALA A 41 10.92 1.92 1.57
C ALA A 41 9.50 1.32 1.62
N THR A 42 9.10 0.84 2.77
CA THR A 42 7.78 0.21 2.97
C THR A 42 6.67 1.25 3.02
N ILE A 43 5.63 1.04 2.23
CA ILE A 43 4.40 1.83 2.24
C ILE A 43 3.41 1.23 3.23
N LEU A 44 3.13 -0.07 3.08
CA LEU A 44 2.16 -0.81 3.90
C LEU A 44 2.70 -2.21 4.19
N ALA A 45 2.57 -2.67 5.43
CA ALA A 45 2.92 -4.02 5.83
C ALA A 45 1.87 -4.61 6.77
N ALA A 46 1.85 -5.94 6.86
CA ALA A 46 1.05 -6.70 7.82
C ALA A 46 1.86 -7.92 8.24
N ASP A 47 2.10 -8.10 9.54
CA ASP A 47 3.00 -9.13 10.03
C ASP A 47 2.54 -9.65 11.40
N ASN A 48 2.68 -10.95 11.62
CA ASN A 48 2.47 -11.59 12.93
C ASN A 48 3.78 -11.85 13.69
N ASN A 49 4.89 -11.26 13.24
CA ASN A 49 6.23 -11.41 13.82
C ASN A 49 6.76 -12.87 13.87
N SER A 50 6.19 -13.76 13.07
CA SER A 50 6.64 -15.17 13.01
C SER A 50 7.56 -15.46 11.82
N GLY A 51 7.71 -14.51 10.88
CA GLY A 51 8.41 -14.70 9.61
C GLY A 51 7.70 -15.62 8.62
N SER A 52 6.61 -16.26 9.04
CA SER A 52 5.86 -17.21 8.19
C SER A 52 4.55 -16.65 7.65
N ASN A 53 4.05 -15.54 8.21
CA ASN A 53 2.85 -14.86 7.72
C ASN A 53 3.07 -13.37 7.74
N TYR A 54 3.42 -12.80 6.60
CA TYR A 54 3.55 -11.37 6.45
C TYR A 54 3.18 -10.89 5.04
N GLY A 55 2.81 -9.65 4.94
CA GLY A 55 2.58 -8.95 3.68
C GLY A 55 3.38 -7.65 3.69
N SER A 56 3.93 -7.26 2.55
CA SER A 56 4.61 -5.98 2.38
C SER A 56 4.34 -5.39 1.00
N PHE A 57 4.11 -4.10 0.98
CA PHE A 57 4.04 -3.28 -0.22
C PHE A 57 5.04 -2.15 -0.10
N PHE A 58 6.02 -2.10 -0.99
CA PHE A 58 7.22 -1.30 -0.79
C PHE A 58 7.91 -0.92 -2.11
N PHE A 59 8.79 0.07 -2.06
CA PHE A 59 9.78 0.31 -3.10
C PHE A 59 10.98 -0.62 -2.91
N GLU A 60 11.37 -1.34 -3.96
CA GLU A 60 12.47 -2.30 -3.91
C GLU A 60 13.83 -1.58 -3.78
N SER A 61 14.77 -2.20 -3.07
CA SER A 61 16.04 -1.58 -2.71
C SER A 61 16.98 -1.25 -3.88
N SER A 62 17.02 -2.12 -4.86
CA SER A 62 17.99 -2.03 -5.97
C SER A 62 17.43 -1.39 -7.23
N THR A 63 16.13 -1.45 -7.43
CA THR A 63 15.47 -1.02 -8.67
C THR A 63 14.52 0.14 -8.50
N ASP A 64 14.05 0.43 -7.28
CA ASP A 64 12.99 1.41 -6.98
C ASP A 64 11.65 1.10 -7.68
N ARG A 65 11.41 -0.18 -8.02
CA ARG A 65 10.10 -0.66 -8.46
C ARG A 65 9.16 -0.77 -7.27
N LEU A 66 7.86 -0.71 -7.51
CA LEU A 66 6.87 -1.11 -6.51
C LEU A 66 6.75 -2.64 -6.51
N GLN A 67 6.84 -3.24 -5.33
CA GLN A 67 6.70 -4.67 -5.12
C GLN A 67 5.67 -4.97 -4.05
N PHE A 68 4.84 -5.99 -4.29
CA PHE A 68 3.92 -6.57 -3.33
C PHE A 68 4.32 -8.01 -3.04
N ASN A 69 4.46 -8.32 -1.76
CA ASN A 69 4.72 -9.66 -1.27
C ASN A 69 3.61 -10.09 -0.31
N SER A 70 3.22 -11.35 -0.39
CA SER A 70 2.38 -12.03 0.60
C SER A 70 2.94 -13.42 0.86
N ILE A 71 3.34 -13.67 2.09
CA ILE A 71 3.85 -14.94 2.59
C ILE A 71 2.79 -15.52 3.52
N VAL A 72 2.41 -16.75 3.29
CA VAL A 72 1.43 -17.47 4.13
C VAL A 72 1.98 -18.86 4.43
N SER A 73 2.03 -19.22 5.71
CA SER A 73 2.59 -20.49 6.19
C SER A 73 4.00 -20.77 5.65
N GLY A 74 4.83 -19.71 5.59
CA GLY A 74 6.21 -19.80 5.10
C GLY A 74 6.37 -19.87 3.58
N SER A 75 5.28 -19.88 2.82
CA SER A 75 5.29 -19.97 1.35
C SER A 75 4.89 -18.63 0.71
N GLN A 76 5.57 -18.28 -0.37
CA GLN A 76 5.24 -17.10 -1.18
C GLN A 76 3.92 -17.34 -1.92
N SER A 77 2.83 -16.76 -1.42
CA SER A 77 1.52 -16.86 -2.07
C SER A 77 1.37 -15.86 -3.22
N ILE A 78 1.88 -14.64 -3.05
CA ILE A 78 1.92 -13.62 -4.10
C ILE A 78 3.25 -12.88 -4.02
N VAL A 79 3.96 -12.81 -5.15
CA VAL A 79 5.10 -11.91 -5.35
C VAL A 79 4.96 -11.26 -6.71
N ALA A 80 4.81 -9.94 -6.71
CA ALA A 80 4.49 -9.17 -7.90
C ALA A 80 5.20 -7.82 -7.84
N TYR A 81 5.73 -7.35 -8.96
CA TYR A 81 6.42 -6.07 -9.05
C TYR A 81 6.18 -5.36 -10.38
N THR A 82 6.23 -4.04 -10.35
CA THR A 82 6.05 -3.21 -11.55
C THR A 82 7.24 -3.30 -12.48
N SER A 83 7.02 -3.18 -13.79
CA SER A 83 8.09 -2.97 -14.76
C SER A 83 8.69 -1.56 -14.66
N SER A 84 7.87 -0.58 -14.29
CA SER A 84 8.28 0.81 -14.10
C SER A 84 9.05 1.01 -12.79
N VAL A 85 9.94 2.00 -12.78
CA VAL A 85 10.73 2.45 -11.64
C VAL A 85 10.33 3.86 -11.22
N PHE A 86 10.41 4.19 -9.92
CA PHE A 86 9.88 5.43 -9.36
C PHE A 86 10.98 6.16 -8.58
N ARG A 87 11.86 6.86 -9.31
CA ARG A 87 13.10 7.47 -8.79
C ARG A 87 13.05 8.98 -8.61
N ASP A 88 11.98 9.64 -9.07
CA ASP A 88 11.85 11.08 -8.88
C ASP A 88 11.43 11.40 -7.45
N VAL A 89 12.37 11.87 -6.63
CA VAL A 89 12.13 12.28 -5.25
C VAL A 89 11.47 13.67 -5.14
N THR A 90 11.34 14.39 -6.25
CA THR A 90 10.66 15.70 -6.28
C THR A 90 9.16 15.57 -6.53
N ALA A 91 8.73 14.47 -7.14
CA ALA A 91 7.33 14.22 -7.50
C ALA A 91 6.52 13.58 -6.36
N TRP A 92 5.22 13.86 -6.37
CA TRP A 92 4.22 13.08 -5.68
C TRP A 92 3.75 11.94 -6.56
N TYR A 93 3.66 10.75 -6.00
CA TYR A 93 3.05 9.59 -6.62
C TYR A 93 1.75 9.25 -5.92
N HIS A 94 0.64 9.19 -6.64
CA HIS A 94 -0.56 8.53 -6.16
C HIS A 94 -0.47 7.05 -6.49
N ILE A 95 -0.42 6.20 -5.49
CA ILE A 95 -0.27 4.76 -5.64
C ILE A 95 -1.54 4.08 -5.17
N VAL A 96 -2.12 3.21 -6.00
CA VAL A 96 -3.26 2.37 -5.63
C VAL A 96 -2.89 0.92 -5.86
N LEU A 97 -2.87 0.14 -4.79
CA LEU A 97 -2.74 -1.30 -4.79
C LEU A 97 -4.15 -1.92 -4.68
N VAL A 98 -4.49 -2.77 -5.62
CA VAL A 98 -5.75 -3.53 -5.65
C VAL A 98 -5.43 -5.01 -5.56
N VAL A 99 -6.00 -5.69 -4.59
CA VAL A 99 -5.84 -7.13 -4.40
C VAL A 99 -7.22 -7.80 -4.40
N ASP A 100 -7.36 -8.83 -5.20
CA ASP A 100 -8.51 -9.75 -5.20
C ASP A 100 -8.02 -11.16 -5.56
N THR A 101 -7.60 -11.91 -4.58
CA THR A 101 -7.04 -13.25 -4.79
C THR A 101 -8.08 -14.27 -5.25
N THR A 102 -9.38 -13.94 -5.26
CA THR A 102 -10.43 -14.84 -5.77
C THR A 102 -10.35 -15.01 -7.29
N GLN A 103 -9.70 -14.08 -7.97
CA GLN A 103 -9.53 -14.11 -9.41
C GLN A 103 -8.58 -15.24 -9.85
N ALA A 104 -8.98 -15.98 -10.89
CA ALA A 104 -8.14 -17.06 -11.44
C ALA A 104 -6.91 -16.52 -12.19
N THR A 105 -7.04 -15.35 -12.84
CA THR A 105 -5.96 -14.71 -13.58
C THR A 105 -5.22 -13.70 -12.68
N ASN A 106 -3.91 -13.86 -12.57
CA ASN A 106 -3.07 -13.00 -11.72
C ASN A 106 -3.21 -11.50 -12.02
N SER A 107 -3.27 -11.11 -13.30
CA SER A 107 -3.45 -9.71 -13.72
C SER A 107 -4.84 -9.12 -13.36
N ASN A 108 -5.82 -9.96 -13.06
CA ASN A 108 -7.10 -9.54 -12.49
C ASN A 108 -7.05 -9.51 -10.96
N GLY A 109 -6.24 -10.41 -10.38
CA GLY A 109 -6.13 -10.60 -8.93
C GLY A 109 -5.25 -9.58 -8.22
N LEU A 110 -4.29 -8.96 -8.93
CA LEU A 110 -3.47 -7.88 -8.38
C LEU A 110 -3.22 -6.82 -9.46
N LYS A 111 -3.51 -5.56 -9.10
CA LYS A 111 -3.25 -4.40 -9.95
C LYS A 111 -2.58 -3.30 -9.13
N ILE A 112 -1.67 -2.58 -9.76
CA ILE A 112 -1.04 -1.39 -9.19
C ILE A 112 -1.28 -0.25 -10.17
N TYR A 113 -1.77 0.87 -9.66
CA TYR A 113 -1.91 2.11 -10.43
C TYR A 113 -0.95 3.15 -9.86
N VAL A 114 -0.36 3.94 -10.74
CA VAL A 114 0.44 5.12 -10.35
C VAL A 114 -0.08 6.32 -11.14
N ASN A 115 -0.47 7.36 -10.44
CA ASN A 115 -1.05 8.60 -11.00
C ASN A 115 -2.18 8.30 -12.02
N GLY A 116 -3.11 7.39 -11.64
CA GLY A 116 -4.23 6.98 -12.48
C GLY A 116 -3.94 5.93 -13.53
N THR A 117 -2.67 5.64 -13.82
CA THR A 117 -2.28 4.70 -14.87
C THR A 117 -1.98 3.31 -14.30
N GLN A 118 -2.64 2.28 -14.83
CA GLN A 118 -2.36 0.90 -14.45
C GLN A 118 -0.95 0.50 -14.93
N GLN A 119 -0.18 -0.09 -14.03
CA GLN A 119 1.18 -0.51 -14.30
C GLN A 119 1.23 -1.94 -14.87
N THR A 120 2.22 -2.18 -15.73
CA THR A 120 2.58 -3.54 -16.14
C THR A 120 3.25 -4.25 -14.96
N ILE A 121 2.77 -5.44 -14.62
CA ILE A 121 3.21 -6.22 -13.47
C ILE A 121 3.81 -7.53 -13.93
N THR A 122 4.97 -7.88 -13.38
CA THR A 122 5.56 -9.22 -13.46
C THR A 122 5.24 -9.97 -12.17
N PHE A 123 4.79 -11.20 -12.30
CA PHE A 123 4.48 -12.10 -11.19
C PHE A 123 5.56 -13.18 -11.09
N SER A 124 6.16 -13.32 -9.91
CA SER A 124 6.99 -14.48 -9.57
C SER A 124 6.17 -15.60 -8.94
N SER A 125 5.10 -15.24 -8.22
CA SER A 125 4.10 -16.19 -7.71
C SER A 125 2.73 -15.54 -7.61
N TYR A 126 1.68 -16.35 -7.77
CA TYR A 126 0.29 -15.96 -7.55
C TYR A 126 -0.53 -17.21 -7.26
N ASN A 127 -1.06 -17.30 -6.05
CA ASN A 127 -1.95 -18.38 -5.64
C ASN A 127 -3.38 -17.88 -5.56
N GLN A 128 -4.24 -18.40 -6.40
CA GLN A 128 -5.68 -18.09 -6.34
C GLN A 128 -6.26 -18.46 -4.97
N ASN A 129 -7.19 -17.66 -4.48
CA ASN A 129 -7.85 -17.82 -3.19
C ASN A 129 -6.93 -17.76 -1.96
N ALA A 130 -5.67 -17.34 -2.11
CA ALA A 130 -4.77 -17.16 -0.98
C ALA A 130 -5.30 -16.10 -0.01
N ASP A 131 -5.32 -16.41 1.27
CA ASP A 131 -5.48 -15.41 2.32
C ASP A 131 -4.19 -14.60 2.47
N THR A 132 -4.29 -13.30 2.57
CA THR A 132 -3.14 -12.43 2.89
C THR A 132 -3.04 -12.18 4.39
N SER A 133 -1.95 -11.55 4.84
CA SER A 133 -1.83 -11.06 6.22
C SER A 133 -2.62 -9.77 6.46
N TYR A 134 -3.02 -9.05 5.40
CA TYR A 134 -3.87 -7.88 5.52
C TYR A 134 -5.29 -8.25 5.95
N ASN A 135 -5.97 -7.36 6.65
CA ASN A 135 -7.29 -7.62 7.26
C ASN A 135 -7.33 -8.80 8.24
N ASN A 136 -6.18 -9.27 8.69
CA ASN A 136 -6.08 -10.27 9.73
C ASN A 136 -5.87 -9.61 11.11
N ASN A 137 -6.05 -10.37 12.19
CA ASN A 137 -5.72 -9.94 13.56
C ASN A 137 -4.20 -10.04 13.78
N VAL A 138 -3.46 -9.21 13.03
CA VAL A 138 -2.01 -9.05 13.14
C VAL A 138 -1.68 -7.56 12.99
N GLU A 139 -0.48 -7.16 13.40
CA GLU A 139 -0.07 -5.76 13.29
C GLU A 139 -0.03 -5.32 11.82
N GLN A 140 -0.71 -4.22 11.53
CA GLN A 140 -0.69 -3.51 10.25
C GLN A 140 0.20 -2.28 10.43
N LEU A 141 1.10 -2.03 9.50
CA LEU A 141 2.10 -0.98 9.61
C LEU A 141 2.12 -0.11 8.36
N ILE A 142 2.33 1.19 8.56
CA ILE A 142 2.60 2.16 7.49
C ILE A 142 3.97 2.77 7.76
N GLY A 143 4.83 2.76 6.75
CA GLY A 143 6.14 3.42 6.79
C GLY A 143 7.31 2.56 7.24
N LYS A 144 7.12 1.31 7.62
CA LYS A 144 8.19 0.35 7.90
C LYS A 144 7.72 -1.10 7.86
N LEU A 145 8.65 -2.05 7.82
CA LEU A 145 8.38 -3.44 8.16
C LEU A 145 8.33 -3.63 9.68
N GLN A 146 7.72 -4.72 10.12
CA GLN A 146 7.61 -5.07 11.54
C GLN A 146 9.00 -5.28 12.20
N SER A 147 9.97 -5.84 11.47
CA SER A 147 11.38 -5.93 11.89
C SER A 147 12.05 -4.57 12.16
N GLY A 148 11.40 -3.45 11.83
CA GLY A 148 11.97 -2.11 11.92
C GLY A 148 12.92 -1.75 10.77
N SER A 149 13.01 -2.60 9.73
CA SER A 149 13.76 -2.35 8.51
C SER A 149 12.91 -1.68 7.42
N GLU A 150 13.51 -1.36 6.28
CA GLU A 150 12.86 -0.78 5.09
C GLU A 150 11.98 0.43 5.40
N LYS A 151 12.51 1.33 6.23
CA LYS A 151 11.79 2.51 6.68
C LYS A 151 11.56 3.49 5.54
N PHE A 152 10.31 3.93 5.41
CA PHE A 152 9.97 5.01 4.50
C PHE A 152 10.60 6.33 4.95
N ASP A 153 11.17 7.07 4.02
CA ASP A 153 11.64 8.44 4.22
C ASP A 153 10.95 9.35 3.21
N GLY A 154 10.12 10.26 3.69
CA GLY A 154 9.30 11.09 2.82
C GLY A 154 8.00 11.54 3.46
N TYR A 155 7.04 11.81 2.63
CA TYR A 155 5.72 12.29 3.04
C TYR A 155 4.64 11.36 2.52
N MET A 156 3.59 11.15 3.33
CA MET A 156 2.37 10.47 2.92
C MET A 156 1.13 11.32 3.23
N THR A 157 0.12 11.22 2.37
CA THR A 157 -1.18 11.86 2.58
C THR A 157 -2.28 11.04 1.92
N GLU A 158 -3.53 11.30 2.29
CA GLU A 158 -4.72 10.64 1.73
C GLU A 158 -4.60 9.11 1.75
N VAL A 159 -4.23 8.56 2.90
CA VAL A 159 -4.08 7.11 3.07
C VAL A 159 -5.45 6.49 3.25
N ASN A 160 -5.87 5.69 2.29
CA ASN A 160 -7.12 4.91 2.34
C ASN A 160 -6.78 3.42 2.35
N PHE A 161 -7.46 2.67 3.18
CA PHE A 161 -7.48 1.21 3.15
C PHE A 161 -8.94 0.75 3.11
N ILE A 162 -9.33 0.08 2.04
CA ILE A 162 -10.70 -0.37 1.81
C ILE A 162 -10.75 -1.88 1.96
N ASP A 163 -11.46 -2.35 2.96
CA ASP A 163 -11.63 -3.76 3.25
C ASP A 163 -12.79 -4.34 2.43
N GLY A 164 -12.55 -5.45 1.76
CA GLY A 164 -13.55 -6.23 1.04
C GLY A 164 -13.89 -5.74 -0.37
N GLN A 165 -13.17 -4.72 -0.90
CA GLN A 165 -13.46 -4.18 -2.23
C GLN A 165 -12.17 -4.01 -3.06
N ALA A 166 -12.25 -4.39 -4.34
CA ALA A 166 -11.20 -4.21 -5.34
C ALA A 166 -11.56 -3.01 -6.25
N LEU A 167 -11.07 -1.83 -5.88
CA LEU A 167 -11.40 -0.55 -6.50
C LEU A 167 -10.22 -0.01 -7.30
N ASP A 168 -10.47 0.51 -8.50
CA ASP A 168 -9.43 1.15 -9.30
C ASP A 168 -9.08 2.57 -8.82
N SER A 169 -8.12 3.21 -9.51
CA SER A 169 -7.61 4.52 -9.12
C SER A 169 -8.63 5.66 -9.22
N THR A 170 -9.70 5.53 -10.04
CA THR A 170 -10.69 6.59 -10.26
C THR A 170 -11.59 6.85 -9.04
N TYR A 171 -11.59 5.92 -8.10
CA TYR A 171 -12.26 6.12 -6.81
C TYR A 171 -11.51 7.10 -5.90
N PHE A 172 -10.20 7.30 -6.10
CA PHE A 172 -9.30 8.07 -5.22
C PHE A 172 -8.62 9.24 -5.92
N GLY A 173 -8.81 9.37 -7.23
CA GLY A 173 -8.23 10.45 -8.02
C GLY A 173 -9.00 10.68 -9.31
N PHE A 174 -8.68 11.77 -9.98
CA PHE A 174 -9.23 12.14 -11.29
C PHE A 174 -8.20 12.97 -12.07
N THR A 175 -8.32 12.97 -13.38
CA THR A 175 -7.54 13.87 -14.23
C THR A 175 -8.26 15.20 -14.35
N ASP A 176 -7.60 16.29 -13.94
CA ASP A 176 -8.13 17.63 -14.15
C ASP A 176 -8.21 17.92 -15.64
N SER A 177 -9.38 18.29 -16.12
CA SER A 177 -9.66 18.45 -17.56
C SER A 177 -8.97 19.66 -18.20
N GLN A 178 -8.55 20.65 -17.40
CA GLN A 178 -7.90 21.85 -17.87
C GLN A 178 -6.38 21.71 -17.95
N THR A 179 -5.80 21.02 -16.97
CA THR A 179 -4.34 20.90 -16.82
C THR A 179 -3.81 19.55 -17.26
N GLY A 180 -4.67 18.52 -17.39
CA GLY A 180 -4.25 17.15 -17.61
C GLY A 180 -3.56 16.49 -16.41
N ILE A 181 -3.51 17.16 -15.26
CA ILE A 181 -2.82 16.67 -14.06
C ILE A 181 -3.73 15.72 -13.28
N TRP A 182 -3.14 14.62 -12.80
CA TRP A 182 -3.83 13.71 -11.89
C TRP A 182 -3.94 14.31 -10.49
N MET A 183 -5.17 14.43 -9.99
CA MET A 183 -5.52 15.13 -8.75
C MET A 183 -6.18 14.17 -7.74
N PRO A 184 -6.03 14.40 -6.43
CA PRO A 184 -6.68 13.59 -5.41
C PRO A 184 -8.20 13.82 -5.41
N LYS A 185 -8.94 12.72 -5.22
CA LYS A 185 -10.38 12.68 -5.02
C LYS A 185 -10.68 12.00 -3.69
N ARG A 186 -11.59 12.56 -2.92
CA ARG A 186 -12.04 11.92 -1.68
C ARG A 186 -12.84 10.65 -2.02
N TYR A 187 -12.52 9.57 -1.34
CA TYR A 187 -13.34 8.35 -1.39
C TYR A 187 -14.64 8.56 -0.60
N GLU A 188 -15.76 8.24 -1.21
CA GLU A 188 -17.11 8.45 -0.63
C GLU A 188 -17.84 7.11 -0.35
N GLY A 189 -17.20 5.98 -0.65
CA GLY A 189 -17.76 4.66 -0.39
C GLY A 189 -17.56 4.16 1.04
N THR A 190 -17.92 2.92 1.28
CA THR A 190 -17.75 2.25 2.58
C THR A 190 -16.33 1.71 2.72
N TYR A 191 -15.73 1.87 3.90
CA TYR A 191 -14.37 1.38 4.18
C TYR A 191 -14.31 -0.11 4.54
N GLY A 192 -15.45 -0.73 4.88
CA GLY A 192 -15.51 -2.10 5.37
C GLY A 192 -15.10 -2.22 6.85
N THR A 193 -15.01 -3.46 7.36
CA THR A 193 -14.82 -3.74 8.80
C THR A 193 -13.48 -3.22 9.32
N ASN A 194 -12.40 -3.51 8.60
CA ASN A 194 -11.04 -3.12 8.98
C ASN A 194 -10.49 -1.95 8.15
N GLY A 195 -11.31 -1.34 7.31
CA GLY A 195 -10.90 -0.20 6.50
C GLY A 195 -10.75 1.09 7.31
N PHE A 196 -9.98 2.05 6.77
CA PHE A 196 -9.72 3.33 7.41
C PHE A 196 -9.30 4.41 6.40
N TYR A 197 -9.37 5.66 6.86
CA TYR A 197 -8.85 6.83 6.17
C TYR A 197 -8.00 7.69 7.10
N LEU A 198 -6.79 8.05 6.66
CA LEU A 198 -5.89 8.94 7.39
C LEU A 198 -5.67 10.22 6.58
N LYS A 199 -6.35 11.27 6.98
CA LYS A 199 -6.30 12.60 6.35
C LYS A 199 -5.10 13.43 6.80
N PHE A 200 -4.51 13.12 7.96
CA PHE A 200 -3.44 13.90 8.61
C PHE A 200 -3.80 15.39 8.79
N ALA A 201 -5.07 15.67 9.09
CA ALA A 201 -5.58 17.05 9.19
C ALA A 201 -5.25 17.73 10.51
N ASP A 202 -5.00 16.96 11.55
CA ASP A 202 -4.78 17.42 12.92
C ASP A 202 -3.33 17.24 13.35
N ASN A 203 -2.74 18.29 13.92
CA ASN A 203 -1.40 18.31 14.52
C ASN A 203 -1.48 18.46 16.05
N SER A 204 -2.66 18.43 16.67
CA SER A 204 -2.85 18.78 18.08
C SER A 204 -2.30 17.73 19.04
N GLY A 205 -1.86 16.58 18.56
CA GLY A 205 -1.32 15.49 19.38
C GLY A 205 0.21 15.35 19.38
N THR A 206 0.94 16.29 18.78
CA THR A 206 2.41 16.26 18.80
C THR A 206 2.94 17.08 19.96
N SER A 207 2.94 16.54 21.13
CA SER A 207 3.73 17.00 22.27
C SER A 207 4.91 16.05 22.51
#